data_e963db572bc43d823c16f1f1e1e502a2
#
_entry.id   e963db572bc43d823c16f1f1e1e502a2
#
_cell.length_a   1.000
_cell.length_b   1.000
_cell.length_c   1.000
_cell.angle_alpha   90.00
_cell.angle_beta   90.00
_cell.angle_gamma   90.00
#
_symmetry.space_group_name_H-M   'P 1'
#
loop_
_entity.id
_entity.type
_entity.pdbx_description
1 polymer ?
#
loop_
_entity_poly.entity_id
_entity_poly.type
_entity_poly.pdbx_seq_one_letter_code
_entity_poly.pdbx_strand_id
1 'polypeptide(L)'
;DDMNGDIRIDSLQLLSPEKDFRLSNLKMTSETRDAMHKRLTIISPSFHASIEGNYSYRTLPLSLKQILGRYLPSQKKQKESKVQHTFTPENDFGFDLYLADAELFSSLFHVPLTLYAPATVKGYVNDRMGRLRMEAYLPRLRYKQKFYESAMLLCENPADRFRAHARFNE
;
A
#
# COMPACT_ATOMS: atom_id res chain seq x y z
N ASP A 1 7.59 -20.82 2.21
CA ASP A 1 6.23 -20.25 2.08
C ASP A 1 5.84 -20.16 0.60
N ASP A 2 5.60 -21.32 -0.02
CA ASP A 2 5.16 -21.39 -1.41
C ASP A 2 3.65 -21.61 -1.42
N MET A 3 2.92 -20.56 -1.77
CA MET A 3 1.47 -20.61 -1.91
C MET A 3 1.12 -20.38 -3.38
N ASN A 4 0.45 -21.35 -3.98
CA ASN A 4 -0.15 -21.21 -5.29
C ASN A 4 -1.66 -21.43 -5.14
N GLY A 5 -2.45 -20.52 -5.63
CA GLY A 5 -3.91 -20.69 -5.59
C GLY A 5 -4.68 -19.37 -5.71
N ASP A 6 -5.97 -19.54 -5.77
CA ASP A 6 -6.96 -18.47 -5.84
C ASP A 6 -7.85 -18.49 -4.61
N ILE A 7 -8.10 -17.31 -4.05
CA ILE A 7 -9.08 -17.07 -2.99
C ILE A 7 -10.10 -16.09 -3.56
N ARG A 8 -11.38 -16.41 -3.41
CA ARG A 8 -12.49 -15.50 -3.73
C ARG A 8 -13.29 -15.21 -2.48
N ILE A 9 -13.56 -13.95 -2.25
CA ILE A 9 -14.34 -13.46 -1.13
C ILE A 9 -15.45 -12.58 -1.72
N ASP A 10 -16.70 -13.06 -1.62
CA ASP A 10 -17.85 -12.36 -2.20
C ASP A 10 -18.15 -11.05 -1.44
N SER A 11 -17.96 -11.07 -0.13
CA SER A 11 -18.14 -9.88 0.71
C SER A 11 -17.24 -9.94 1.93
N LEU A 12 -16.46 -8.88 2.13
CA LEU A 12 -15.63 -8.64 3.32
C LEU A 12 -16.10 -7.35 3.97
N GLN A 13 -16.53 -7.41 5.22
CA GLN A 13 -16.89 -6.24 6.00
C GLN A 13 -15.73 -5.88 6.93
N LEU A 14 -15.23 -4.66 6.81
CA LEU A 14 -14.24 -4.06 7.70
C LEU A 14 -14.97 -3.11 8.66
N LEU A 15 -14.99 -3.47 9.93
CA LEU A 15 -15.60 -2.66 10.98
C LEU A 15 -14.59 -1.67 11.53
N SER A 16 -14.92 -0.39 11.47
CA SER A 16 -14.13 0.70 12.07
C SER A 16 -15.05 1.52 12.98
N PRO A 17 -14.53 2.12 14.08
CA PRO A 17 -15.32 2.99 14.94
C PRO A 17 -15.99 4.17 14.22
N GLU A 18 -15.44 4.61 13.10
CA GLU A 18 -15.93 5.77 12.35
C GLU A 18 -16.80 5.40 11.15
N LYS A 19 -16.52 4.27 10.50
CA LYS A 19 -17.24 3.84 9.30
C LYS A 19 -16.99 2.37 8.99
N ASP A 20 -18.07 1.67 8.66
CA ASP A 20 -17.99 0.31 8.14
C ASP A 20 -17.74 0.31 6.64
N PHE A 21 -16.79 -0.54 6.22
CA PHE A 21 -16.50 -0.77 4.81
C PHE A 21 -16.94 -2.15 4.38
N ARG A 22 -17.53 -2.22 3.21
CA ARG A 22 -17.84 -3.47 2.54
C ARG A 22 -17.04 -3.55 1.24
N LEU A 23 -16.13 -4.52 1.16
CA LEU A 23 -15.47 -4.92 -0.08
C LEU A 23 -16.25 -6.10 -0.67
N SER A 24 -16.63 -5.99 -1.92
CA SER A 24 -17.31 -7.07 -2.66
C SER A 24 -16.39 -7.62 -3.74
N ASN A 25 -16.61 -8.89 -4.10
CA ASN A 25 -15.91 -9.55 -5.21
C ASN A 25 -14.38 -9.43 -5.14
N LEU A 26 -13.82 -9.68 -3.95
CA LEU A 26 -12.38 -9.70 -3.78
C LEU A 26 -11.81 -11.00 -4.33
N LYS A 27 -10.95 -10.92 -5.33
CA LYS A 27 -10.17 -12.04 -5.84
C LYS A 27 -8.71 -11.86 -5.49
N MET A 28 -8.10 -12.88 -4.91
CA MET A 28 -6.68 -12.93 -4.57
C MET A 28 -6.07 -14.13 -5.28
N THR A 29 -5.03 -13.91 -6.05
CA THR A 29 -4.30 -14.96 -6.79
C THR A 29 -2.85 -14.92 -6.34
N SER A 30 -2.33 -16.07 -5.94
CA SER A 30 -0.93 -16.24 -5.56
C SER A 30 -0.26 -17.24 -6.51
N GLU A 31 0.85 -16.83 -7.10
CA GLU A 31 1.68 -17.61 -8.00
C GLU A 31 3.12 -17.59 -7.51
N THR A 32 3.70 -18.77 -7.32
CA THR A 32 5.11 -18.94 -6.98
C THR A 32 5.77 -19.72 -8.09
N ARG A 33 6.69 -19.13 -8.82
CA ARG A 33 7.50 -19.81 -9.84
C ARG A 33 8.74 -20.42 -9.22
N ASP A 34 9.39 -19.68 -8.34
CA ASP A 34 10.52 -20.10 -7.54
C ASP A 34 10.65 -19.22 -6.28
N ALA A 35 11.66 -19.44 -5.45
CA ALA A 35 11.86 -18.70 -4.21
C ALA A 35 12.04 -17.18 -4.41
N MET A 36 12.49 -16.75 -5.60
CA MET A 36 12.79 -15.35 -5.92
C MET A 36 11.68 -14.67 -6.74
N HIS A 37 10.75 -15.45 -7.31
CA HIS A 37 9.73 -14.96 -8.22
C HIS A 37 8.34 -15.39 -7.76
N LYS A 38 7.80 -14.63 -6.83
CA LYS A 38 6.43 -14.76 -6.33
C LYS A 38 5.61 -13.58 -6.83
N ARG A 39 4.36 -13.84 -7.14
CA ARG A 39 3.39 -12.81 -7.51
C ARG A 39 2.12 -12.98 -6.68
N LEU A 40 1.69 -11.92 -6.05
CA LEU A 40 0.39 -11.81 -5.40
C LEU A 40 -0.41 -10.74 -6.12
N THR A 41 -1.59 -11.09 -6.58
CA THR A 41 -2.53 -10.16 -7.21
C THR A 41 -3.81 -10.11 -6.40
N ILE A 42 -4.31 -8.91 -6.12
CA ILE A 42 -5.57 -8.68 -5.41
C ILE A 42 -6.42 -7.76 -6.28
N ILE A 43 -7.61 -8.20 -6.61
CA ILE A 43 -8.55 -7.47 -7.47
C ILE A 43 -9.86 -7.29 -6.75
N SER A 44 -10.36 -6.08 -6.72
CA SER A 44 -11.71 -5.71 -6.30
C SER A 44 -12.26 -4.61 -7.22
N PRO A 45 -13.56 -4.28 -7.17
CA PRO A 45 -14.11 -3.17 -7.93
C PRO A 45 -13.47 -1.81 -7.59
N SER A 46 -13.03 -1.61 -6.35
CA SER A 46 -12.46 -0.34 -5.87
C SER A 46 -10.95 -0.24 -6.08
N PHE A 47 -10.23 -1.34 -6.20
CA PHE A 47 -8.78 -1.33 -6.39
C PHE A 47 -8.25 -2.62 -7.04
N HIS A 48 -7.07 -2.49 -7.61
CA HIS A 48 -6.28 -3.60 -8.13
C HIS A 48 -4.84 -3.44 -7.61
N ALA A 49 -4.33 -4.45 -6.94
CA ALA A 49 -2.98 -4.44 -6.39
C ALA A 49 -2.20 -5.66 -6.86
N SER A 50 -0.92 -5.48 -7.15
CA SER A 50 0.02 -6.59 -7.39
C SER A 50 1.33 -6.37 -6.64
N ILE A 51 1.90 -7.46 -6.17
CA ILE A 51 3.21 -7.52 -5.52
C ILE A 51 4.00 -8.60 -6.25
N GLU A 52 5.21 -8.30 -6.69
CA GLU A 52 6.07 -9.23 -7.40
C GLU A 52 7.51 -9.16 -6.91
N GLY A 53 8.10 -10.31 -6.63
CA GLY A 53 9.48 -10.41 -6.17
C GLY A 53 9.70 -11.50 -5.14
N ASN A 54 10.74 -11.33 -4.33
CA ASN A 54 11.04 -12.21 -3.20
C ASN A 54 10.44 -11.66 -1.92
N TYR A 55 9.45 -12.33 -1.37
CA TYR A 55 8.83 -11.95 -0.11
C TYR A 55 8.24 -13.16 0.61
N SER A 56 8.06 -13.01 1.91
CA SER A 56 7.33 -13.98 2.72
C SER A 56 5.97 -13.40 3.12
N TYR A 57 4.91 -14.16 2.95
CA TYR A 57 3.56 -13.79 3.39
C TYR A 57 3.50 -13.47 4.88
N ARG A 58 4.36 -14.10 5.67
CA ARG A 58 4.46 -13.89 7.11
C ARG A 58 5.03 -12.52 7.48
N THR A 59 6.02 -12.03 6.72
CA THR A 59 6.72 -10.77 7.01
C THR A 59 6.23 -9.59 6.19
N LEU A 60 5.55 -9.83 5.07
CA LEU A 60 5.00 -8.80 4.19
C LEU A 60 4.13 -7.76 4.92
N PRO A 61 3.18 -8.15 5.81
CA PRO A 61 2.39 -7.18 6.56
C PRO A 61 3.24 -6.29 7.47
N LEU A 62 4.34 -6.83 8.02
CA LEU A 62 5.27 -6.07 8.86
C LEU A 62 6.04 -5.05 8.04
N SER A 63 6.56 -5.43 6.87
CA SER A 63 7.23 -4.51 5.95
C SER A 63 6.31 -3.38 5.53
N LEU A 64 5.08 -3.70 5.12
CA LEU A 64 4.09 -2.68 4.75
C LEU A 64 3.76 -1.75 5.93
N LYS A 65 3.59 -2.29 7.13
CA LYS A 65 3.36 -1.49 8.34
C LYS A 65 4.54 -0.56 8.65
N GLN A 66 5.77 -1.05 8.53
CA GLN A 66 6.97 -0.25 8.76
C GLN A 66 7.08 0.88 7.73
N ILE A 67 6.81 0.59 6.46
CA ILE A 67 6.79 1.59 5.38
C ILE A 67 5.74 2.65 5.67
N LEU A 68 4.49 2.25 5.89
CA LEU A 68 3.39 3.16 6.17
C LEU A 68 3.62 3.98 7.44
N GLY A 69 4.16 3.36 8.50
CA GLY A 69 4.46 4.03 9.76
C GLY A 69 5.57 5.09 9.65
N ARG A 70 6.52 4.92 8.73
CA ARG A 70 7.56 5.93 8.47
C ARG A 70 7.02 7.16 7.75
N TYR A 71 6.01 7.00 6.91
CA TYR A 71 5.57 8.03 5.95
C TYR A 71 4.21 8.65 6.25
N LEU A 72 3.41 8.02 7.11
CA LEU A 72 2.11 8.53 7.53
C LEU A 72 2.20 9.11 8.95
N PRO A 73 2.17 10.44 9.12
CA PRO A 73 2.32 11.10 10.43
C PRO A 73 1.24 10.71 11.44
N SER A 74 0.06 10.30 10.98
CA SER A 74 -1.06 9.89 11.81
C SER A 74 -0.81 8.61 12.62
N GLN A 75 0.16 7.79 12.22
CA GLN A 75 0.50 6.53 12.88
C GLN A 75 1.49 6.69 14.05
N LYS A 76 2.09 7.87 14.24
CA LYS A 76 3.10 8.10 15.31
C LYS A 76 2.56 8.08 16.74
N LYS A 77 1.24 8.01 16.96
CA LYS A 77 0.63 7.97 18.29
C LYS A 77 0.37 6.59 18.88
N GLN A 78 0.57 5.53 18.14
CA GLN A 78 0.57 4.22 18.78
C GLN A 78 1.91 4.03 19.47
N LYS A 79 1.87 4.01 20.82
CA LYS A 79 2.98 3.63 21.69
C LYS A 79 3.71 2.45 21.07
N GLU A 80 5.02 2.60 20.88
CA GLU A 80 5.92 1.49 20.59
C GLU A 80 5.66 0.38 21.60
N SER A 81 4.83 -0.57 21.26
CA SER A 81 4.81 -1.84 21.95
C SER A 81 6.19 -2.41 21.71
N LYS A 82 6.98 -2.51 22.77
CA LYS A 82 8.26 -3.22 22.81
C LYS A 82 8.03 -4.71 22.58
N VAL A 83 7.51 -5.06 21.43
CA VAL A 83 7.61 -6.41 20.93
C VAL A 83 8.93 -6.42 20.18
N GLN A 84 9.97 -6.91 20.86
CA GLN A 84 11.22 -7.28 20.24
C GLN A 84 10.91 -8.36 19.21
N HIS A 85 10.61 -7.95 17.98
CA HIS A 85 10.61 -8.85 16.86
C HIS A 85 12.07 -9.16 16.52
N THR A 86 12.54 -10.28 17.01
CA THR A 86 13.86 -10.88 16.69
C THR A 86 13.98 -11.27 15.20
N PHE A 87 13.00 -10.90 14.38
CA PHE A 87 12.94 -11.25 12.97
C PHE A 87 13.02 -9.99 12.11
N THR A 88 14.12 -9.83 11.38
CA THR A 88 14.27 -8.77 10.39
C THR A 88 13.64 -9.24 9.08
N PRO A 89 12.63 -8.58 8.53
CA PRO A 89 12.08 -8.95 7.24
C PRO A 89 13.14 -8.77 6.15
N GLU A 90 13.23 -9.73 5.22
CA GLU A 90 14.16 -9.72 4.09
C GLU A 90 13.39 -9.67 2.75
N ASN A 91 12.33 -8.88 2.71
CA ASN A 91 11.53 -8.78 1.50
C ASN A 91 12.21 -7.88 0.47
N ASP A 92 12.11 -8.27 -0.80
CA ASP A 92 12.62 -7.57 -1.98
C ASP A 92 11.56 -7.68 -3.09
N PHE A 93 10.72 -6.67 -3.24
CA PHE A 93 9.58 -6.73 -4.13
C PHE A 93 9.21 -5.38 -4.75
N GLY A 94 8.68 -5.44 -5.95
CA GLY A 94 7.94 -4.35 -6.56
C GLY A 94 6.45 -4.46 -6.25
N PHE A 95 5.76 -3.33 -6.29
CA PHE A 95 4.30 -3.28 -6.16
C PHE A 95 3.68 -2.27 -7.11
N ASP A 96 2.49 -2.61 -7.58
CA ASP A 96 1.61 -1.74 -8.35
C ASP A 96 0.25 -1.71 -7.67
N LEU A 97 -0.34 -0.52 -7.55
CA LEU A 97 -1.66 -0.29 -7.00
C LEU A 97 -2.43 0.65 -7.92
N TYR A 98 -3.57 0.19 -8.38
CA TYR A 98 -4.56 0.99 -9.08
C TYR A 98 -5.75 1.19 -8.14
N LEU A 99 -6.17 2.43 -7.96
CA LEU A 99 -7.29 2.83 -7.11
C LEU A 99 -8.38 3.45 -7.98
N ALA A 100 -9.51 2.78 -8.10
CA ALA A 100 -10.69 3.35 -8.75
C ALA A 100 -11.32 4.44 -7.90
N ASP A 101 -11.29 4.28 -6.56
CA ASP A 101 -11.70 5.29 -5.59
C ASP A 101 -10.76 5.29 -4.38
N ALA A 102 -10.82 6.35 -3.57
CA ALA A 102 -10.00 6.48 -2.37
C ALA A 102 -10.78 6.22 -1.08
N GLU A 103 -12.02 5.79 -1.12
CA GLU A 103 -12.87 5.72 0.06
C GLU A 103 -12.30 4.80 1.13
N LEU A 104 -11.85 3.61 0.73
CA LEU A 104 -11.21 2.65 1.62
C LEU A 104 -9.95 3.25 2.28
N PHE A 105 -9.07 3.86 1.47
CA PHE A 105 -7.82 4.44 1.95
C PHE A 105 -8.04 5.67 2.82
N SER A 106 -8.95 6.53 2.42
CA SER A 106 -9.33 7.72 3.20
C SER A 106 -9.75 7.35 4.61
N SER A 107 -10.50 6.28 4.74
CA SER A 107 -11.01 5.84 6.03
C SER A 107 -9.99 5.05 6.84
N LEU A 108 -9.25 4.13 6.23
CA LEU A 108 -8.22 3.36 6.94
C LEU A 108 -7.08 4.23 7.46
N PHE A 109 -6.73 5.27 6.72
CA PHE A 109 -5.60 6.15 7.07
C PHE A 109 -6.02 7.52 7.60
N HIS A 110 -7.32 7.78 7.76
CA HIS A 110 -7.87 9.06 8.21
C HIS A 110 -7.37 10.25 7.36
N VAL A 111 -7.23 10.02 6.06
CA VAL A 111 -6.79 11.03 5.10
C VAL A 111 -8.02 11.56 4.35
N PRO A 112 -8.39 12.83 4.47
CA PRO A 112 -9.57 13.40 3.79
C PRO A 112 -9.32 13.60 2.28
N LEU A 113 -9.26 12.48 1.55
CA LEU A 113 -8.95 12.38 0.14
C LEU A 113 -10.16 11.84 -0.63
N THR A 114 -10.55 12.52 -1.69
CA THR A 114 -11.55 12.02 -2.66
C THR A 114 -10.91 11.99 -4.04
N LEU A 115 -11.01 10.87 -4.75
CA LEU A 115 -10.58 10.75 -6.14
C LEU A 115 -11.77 10.96 -7.07
N TYR A 116 -11.55 11.72 -8.14
CA TYR A 116 -12.51 11.92 -9.25
C TYR A 116 -12.06 11.23 -10.54
N ALA A 117 -10.88 10.64 -10.51
CA ALA A 117 -10.36 9.77 -11.56
C ALA A 117 -9.42 8.74 -10.89
N PRO A 118 -9.23 7.57 -11.50
CA PRO A 118 -8.41 6.51 -10.92
C PRO A 118 -6.97 6.96 -10.68
N ALA A 119 -6.43 6.58 -9.53
CA ALA A 119 -5.05 6.84 -9.14
C ALA A 119 -4.18 5.60 -9.32
N THR A 120 -2.89 5.80 -9.52
CA THR A 120 -1.90 4.73 -9.58
C THR A 120 -0.78 4.99 -8.59
N VAL A 121 -0.32 3.94 -7.93
CA VAL A 121 0.85 3.96 -7.07
C VAL A 121 1.74 2.79 -7.43
N LYS A 122 3.00 3.06 -7.72
CA LYS A 122 4.00 2.05 -8.02
C LYS A 122 5.17 2.20 -7.09
N GLY A 123 5.80 1.10 -6.77
CA GLY A 123 6.95 1.20 -5.91
C GLY A 123 7.78 -0.07 -5.83
N TYR A 124 8.84 0.06 -5.07
CA TYR A 124 9.80 -1.00 -4.80
C TYR A 124 10.28 -0.91 -3.36
N VAL A 125 10.38 -2.05 -2.73
CA VAL A 125 10.84 -2.22 -1.36
C VAL A 125 11.96 -3.24 -1.32
N ASN A 126 13.07 -2.91 -0.65
CA ASN A 126 14.10 -3.86 -0.29
C ASN A 126 14.42 -3.67 1.19
N ASP A 127 13.91 -4.57 2.02
CA ASP A 127 14.09 -4.50 3.49
C ASP A 127 15.55 -4.64 3.90
N ARG A 128 16.31 -5.52 3.21
CA ARG A 128 17.72 -5.77 3.50
C ARG A 128 18.58 -4.53 3.31
N MET A 129 18.29 -3.76 2.25
CA MET A 129 19.01 -2.51 1.96
C MET A 129 18.34 -1.30 2.61
N GLY A 130 17.21 -1.49 3.31
CA GLY A 130 16.39 -0.39 3.84
C GLY A 130 15.90 0.55 2.74
N ARG A 131 15.74 0.10 1.51
CA ARG A 131 15.35 0.93 0.36
C ARG A 131 13.87 0.90 0.12
N LEU A 132 13.32 2.08 -0.11
CA LEU A 132 11.97 2.29 -0.61
C LEU A 132 12.01 3.32 -1.74
N ARG A 133 11.26 3.04 -2.81
CA ARG A 133 10.87 4.03 -3.81
C ARG A 133 9.40 3.84 -4.10
N MET A 134 8.67 4.94 -4.12
CA MET A 134 7.24 4.96 -4.41
C MET A 134 6.91 6.17 -5.25
N GLU A 135 6.18 5.96 -6.33
CA GLU A 135 5.64 6.98 -7.21
C GLU A 135 4.12 6.87 -7.19
N ALA A 136 3.44 7.97 -6.92
CA ALA A 136 1.99 8.03 -6.98
C ALA A 136 1.55 9.12 -7.97
N TYR A 137 0.57 8.78 -8.80
CA TYR A 137 -0.11 9.71 -9.68
C TYR A 137 -1.60 9.70 -9.36
N LEU A 138 -2.12 10.86 -8.98
CA LEU A 138 -3.51 11.06 -8.59
C LEU A 138 -4.12 12.15 -9.50
N PRO A 139 -4.75 11.78 -10.62
CA PRO A 139 -5.44 12.72 -11.46
C PRO A 139 -6.77 13.11 -10.82
N ARG A 140 -7.10 14.38 -10.77
CA ARG A 140 -8.38 14.93 -10.31
C ARG A 140 -8.77 14.45 -8.92
N LEU A 141 -8.24 15.13 -7.93
CA LEU A 141 -8.48 14.80 -6.52
C LEU A 141 -8.97 16.03 -5.73
N ARG A 142 -9.64 15.76 -4.63
CA ARG A 142 -9.91 16.73 -3.58
C ARG A 142 -9.24 16.28 -2.29
N TYR A 143 -8.41 17.15 -1.74
CA TYR A 143 -7.83 16.94 -0.42
C TYR A 143 -8.33 18.04 0.52
N LYS A 144 -9.02 17.63 1.56
CA LYS A 144 -9.81 18.54 2.42
C LYS A 144 -10.80 19.35 1.57
N GLN A 145 -10.62 20.67 1.49
CA GLN A 145 -11.50 21.56 0.74
C GLN A 145 -10.89 22.02 -0.60
N LYS A 146 -9.64 21.64 -0.89
CA LYS A 146 -8.94 22.04 -2.11
C LYS A 146 -9.07 20.98 -3.20
N PHE A 147 -9.33 21.44 -4.39
CA PHE A 147 -9.38 20.62 -5.60
C PHE A 147 -8.05 20.74 -6.35
N TYR A 148 -7.58 19.64 -6.89
CA TYR A 148 -6.37 19.57 -7.71
C TYR A 148 -6.65 18.79 -8.98
N GLU A 149 -6.22 19.32 -10.12
CA GLU A 149 -6.36 18.64 -11.40
C GLU A 149 -5.39 17.49 -11.56
N SER A 150 -4.22 17.58 -10.94
CA SER A 150 -3.31 16.44 -10.82
C SER A 150 -2.38 16.56 -9.62
N ALA A 151 -1.99 15.43 -9.05
CA ALA A 151 -0.92 15.36 -8.08
C ALA A 151 0.03 14.22 -8.42
N MET A 152 1.31 14.49 -8.33
CA MET A 152 2.38 13.50 -8.43
C MET A 152 3.16 13.51 -7.12
N LEU A 153 3.40 12.32 -6.57
CA LEU A 153 4.20 12.14 -5.37
C LEU A 153 5.31 11.14 -5.66
N LEU A 154 6.54 11.54 -5.39
CA LEU A 154 7.71 10.67 -5.39
C LEU A 154 8.26 10.59 -3.98
N CYS A 155 8.33 9.38 -3.44
CA CYS A 155 8.97 9.08 -2.16
C CYS A 155 10.11 8.12 -2.37
N GLU A 156 11.27 8.43 -1.85
CA GLU A 156 12.45 7.58 -1.92
C GLU A 156 13.34 7.74 -0.68
N ASN A 157 14.11 6.74 -0.35
CA ASN A 157 15.11 6.83 0.72
C ASN A 157 16.51 6.42 0.23
N PRO A 158 17.18 7.24 -0.58
CA PRO A 158 18.55 6.99 -0.95
C PRO A 158 19.47 7.17 0.28
N ALA A 159 20.27 6.16 0.61
CA ALA A 159 21.33 6.24 1.63
C ALA A 159 20.84 6.88 2.96
N ASP A 160 19.88 6.24 3.62
CA ASP A 160 19.35 6.59 4.96
C ASP A 160 18.65 7.96 5.08
N ARG A 161 18.44 8.65 3.97
CA ARG A 161 17.67 9.90 3.94
C ARG A 161 16.37 9.72 3.20
N PHE A 162 15.28 10.08 3.85
CA PHE A 162 13.98 10.14 3.19
C PHE A 162 13.84 11.43 2.38
N ARG A 163 13.39 11.30 1.15
CA ARG A 163 13.03 12.41 0.27
C ARG A 163 11.59 12.21 -0.20
N ALA A 164 10.79 13.25 -0.11
CA ALA A 164 9.47 13.28 -0.70
C ALA A 164 9.33 14.54 -1.57
N HIS A 165 8.94 14.34 -2.81
CA HIS A 165 8.65 15.41 -3.75
C HIS A 165 7.18 15.31 -4.12
N ALA A 166 6.45 16.39 -3.93
CA ALA A 166 5.06 16.48 -4.36
C ALA A 166 4.91 17.63 -5.36
N ARG A 167 4.22 17.37 -6.46
CA ARG A 167 3.82 18.37 -7.44
C ARG A 167 2.31 18.32 -7.57
N PHE A 168 1.69 19.48 -7.48
CA PHE A 168 0.26 19.67 -7.62
C PHE A 168 -0.01 20.69 -8.73
N ASN A 169 -1.03 20.43 -9.54
CA ASN A 169 -1.61 21.40 -10.46
C ASN A 169 -3.02 21.72 -9.95
N GLU A 170 -3.29 22.99 -9.74
CA GLU A 170 -4.60 23.54 -9.35
C GLU A 170 -5.40 23.91 -10.59
#